data_8ef8b4ce5ced760e41e75e7674e5ace9
#
_entry.id   8ef8b4ce5ced760e41e75e7674e5ace9
#
_cell.length_a   1.000
_cell.length_b   1.000
_cell.length_c   1.000
_cell.angle_alpha   90.00
_cell.angle_beta   90.00
_cell.angle_gamma   90.00
#
_symmetry.space_group_name_H-M   'P 1'
#
loop_
_entity.id
_entity.type
_entity.pdbx_description
1 polymer ?
#
loop_
_entity_poly.entity_id
_entity_poly.type
_entity_poly.pdbx_seq_one_letter_code
_entity_poly.pdbx_strand_id
1 'polypeptide(L)'
;MQRKNVFGKPEDCNEVLLHACCAPCSSAIVEWLLKHDVRPTIFYYNPNIWPREEYNIRKEESKRHAESLGIRWIDGDYDHEDWRQSVCGLEGEPERGRRCEQCFTLRLTVAARKAQELGICYFATTLASSRWKSLDQITRAGLAAEHAVNTEGLAPFGSAAGGFPAGVTFWAQNWRKGGLQERRNQLLKEYGFYNQQYCGCEFSANGMVSKTVLRQQMREAKHQHAAQLPAWSAEICEHLYSRLTAHQTIMAYWPLPDEVDIRPLIDQLVAEGKTVVLPKVTGDETMELRRYTSRADLQEGAFHIMEPIGEVFEDYDKIDVALIPGMAFDAAGHRLGRGKGYYDRFLDNSLLSERALKLGICFPFQRVAEVPSEAHDIVMDEVIS
;
A
#
# COMPACT_ATOMS: atom_id res chain seq x y z
N MET A 1 22.70 -21.63 -9.40
CA MET A 1 23.06 -20.58 -10.37
C MET A 1 22.15 -19.39 -10.12
N GLN A 2 22.63 -18.28 -9.58
CA GLN A 2 21.85 -17.04 -9.44
C GLN A 2 21.67 -16.44 -10.83
N ARG A 3 20.47 -16.56 -11.41
CA ARG A 3 20.11 -15.80 -12.61
C ARG A 3 20.11 -14.32 -12.22
N LYS A 4 21.06 -13.54 -12.78
CA LYS A 4 21.07 -12.09 -12.63
C LYS A 4 19.74 -11.53 -13.12
N ASN A 5 19.02 -10.79 -12.26
CA ASN A 5 17.83 -10.02 -12.61
C ASN A 5 18.21 -8.93 -13.62
N VAL A 6 18.27 -9.26 -14.89
CA VAL A 6 18.47 -8.29 -15.96
C VAL A 6 17.10 -7.94 -16.51
N PHE A 7 16.79 -6.64 -16.60
CA PHE A 7 15.61 -6.12 -17.29
C PHE A 7 15.81 -6.39 -18.80
N GLY A 8 15.37 -7.56 -19.23
CA GLY A 8 15.59 -8.00 -20.60
C GLY A 8 14.60 -9.09 -21.03
N LYS A 9 14.26 -9.06 -22.31
CA LYS A 9 13.50 -10.09 -22.99
C LYS A 9 14.35 -11.37 -23.08
N PRO A 10 13.79 -12.59 -22.83
CA PRO A 10 14.44 -13.83 -23.22
C PRO A 10 14.67 -13.85 -24.74
N GLU A 11 15.83 -14.35 -25.21
CA GLU A 11 16.25 -14.26 -26.62
C GLU A 11 15.24 -14.89 -27.59
N ASP A 12 14.58 -15.98 -27.18
CA ASP A 12 13.60 -16.74 -27.93
C ASP A 12 12.13 -16.43 -27.60
N CYS A 13 11.85 -15.40 -26.80
CA CYS A 13 10.51 -15.03 -26.38
C CYS A 13 9.86 -14.09 -27.40
N ASN A 14 8.96 -14.60 -28.22
CA ASN A 14 8.15 -13.81 -29.15
C ASN A 14 6.67 -13.72 -28.70
N GLU A 15 6.26 -14.56 -27.77
CA GLU A 15 4.91 -14.60 -27.19
C GLU A 15 4.98 -14.88 -25.70
N VAL A 16 4.08 -14.26 -24.92
CA VAL A 16 4.00 -14.46 -23.47
C VAL A 16 2.54 -14.48 -23.01
N LEU A 17 2.19 -15.42 -22.14
CA LEU A 17 0.94 -15.34 -21.38
C LEU A 17 1.17 -14.40 -20.21
N LEU A 18 0.49 -13.26 -20.21
CA LEU A 18 0.58 -12.24 -19.16
C LEU A 18 -0.62 -12.36 -18.22
N HIS A 19 -0.41 -12.96 -17.04
CA HIS A 19 -1.40 -12.92 -15.96
C HIS A 19 -1.60 -11.49 -15.50
N ALA A 20 -2.80 -10.94 -15.69
CA ALA A 20 -3.14 -9.55 -15.41
C ALA A 20 -4.18 -9.42 -14.29
N CYS A 21 -3.94 -8.50 -13.35
CA CYS A 21 -4.87 -8.22 -12.25
C CYS A 21 -5.81 -7.02 -12.54
N CYS A 22 -5.44 -6.09 -13.43
CA CYS A 22 -6.23 -4.91 -13.80
C CYS A 22 -5.54 -4.16 -14.95
N ALA A 23 -6.25 -3.29 -15.64
CA ALA A 23 -5.72 -2.47 -16.73
C ALA A 23 -4.56 -1.55 -16.29
N PRO A 24 -4.64 -0.78 -15.17
CA PRO A 24 -3.53 0.06 -14.74
C PRO A 24 -2.22 -0.70 -14.53
N CYS A 25 -2.28 -1.93 -14.01
CA CYS A 25 -1.08 -2.72 -13.75
C CYS A 25 -0.47 -3.33 -15.01
N SER A 26 -1.28 -3.58 -16.05
CA SER A 26 -0.83 -4.23 -17.29
C SER A 26 -0.45 -3.24 -18.39
N SER A 27 -1.02 -2.03 -18.44
CA SER A 27 -0.94 -1.13 -19.58
C SER A 27 0.50 -0.80 -20.00
N ALA A 28 1.35 -0.32 -19.09
CA ALA A 28 2.73 0.00 -19.38
C ALA A 28 3.58 -1.23 -19.73
N ILE A 29 3.25 -2.39 -19.14
CA ILE A 29 3.92 -3.66 -19.44
C ILE A 29 3.59 -4.11 -20.86
N VAL A 30 2.31 -4.01 -21.23
CA VAL A 30 1.84 -4.33 -22.59
C VAL A 30 2.53 -3.47 -23.63
N GLU A 31 2.57 -2.14 -23.44
CA GLU A 31 3.32 -1.24 -24.33
C GLU A 31 4.80 -1.64 -24.45
N TRP A 32 5.41 -1.97 -23.32
CA TRP A 32 6.81 -2.40 -23.30
C TRP A 32 7.03 -3.70 -24.07
N LEU A 33 6.15 -4.69 -23.88
CA LEU A 33 6.22 -5.99 -24.58
C LEU A 33 6.09 -5.78 -26.10
N LEU A 34 5.10 -5.03 -26.55
CA LEU A 34 4.91 -4.73 -27.97
C LEU A 34 6.09 -3.99 -28.58
N LYS A 35 6.70 -3.05 -27.86
CA LYS A 35 7.92 -2.35 -28.29
C LYS A 35 9.13 -3.28 -28.45
N HIS A 36 9.14 -4.44 -27.79
CA HIS A 36 10.24 -5.41 -27.84
C HIS A 36 9.88 -6.64 -28.65
N ASP A 37 8.90 -6.54 -29.56
CA ASP A 37 8.45 -7.62 -30.44
C ASP A 37 8.03 -8.88 -29.67
N VAL A 38 7.38 -8.70 -28.51
CA VAL A 38 6.74 -9.78 -27.74
C VAL A 38 5.24 -9.58 -27.78
N ARG A 39 4.51 -10.55 -28.31
CA ARG A 39 3.05 -10.52 -28.34
C ARG A 39 2.48 -11.03 -27.02
N PRO A 40 1.81 -10.20 -26.19
CA PRO A 40 1.14 -10.68 -24.98
C PRO A 40 -0.22 -11.30 -25.32
N THR A 41 -0.54 -12.42 -24.64
CA THR A 41 -1.89 -12.91 -24.46
C THR A 41 -2.27 -12.61 -23.00
N ILE A 42 -3.28 -11.75 -22.78
CA ILE A 42 -3.73 -11.39 -21.43
C ILE A 42 -4.57 -12.53 -20.89
N PHE A 43 -4.20 -13.01 -19.70
CA PHE A 43 -4.99 -13.97 -18.94
C PHE A 43 -5.47 -13.32 -17.65
N TYR A 44 -6.78 -13.12 -17.53
CA TYR A 44 -7.42 -12.48 -16.39
C TYR A 44 -7.97 -13.55 -15.44
N TYR A 45 -7.19 -13.94 -14.44
CA TYR A 45 -7.58 -14.90 -13.40
C TYR A 45 -7.31 -14.29 -12.00
N ASN A 46 -8.38 -13.82 -11.35
CA ASN A 46 -8.29 -13.07 -10.11
C ASN A 46 -9.41 -13.45 -9.12
N PRO A 47 -9.50 -14.72 -8.70
CA PRO A 47 -10.57 -15.19 -7.83
C PRO A 47 -10.54 -14.56 -6.43
N ASN A 48 -9.42 -13.95 -6.05
CA ASN A 48 -9.24 -13.23 -4.79
C ASN A 48 -9.99 -11.89 -4.72
N ILE A 49 -10.40 -11.31 -5.86
CA ILE A 49 -11.02 -9.97 -5.87
C ILE A 49 -12.44 -10.06 -5.33
N TRP A 50 -12.72 -9.27 -4.31
CA TRP A 50 -14.01 -9.15 -3.65
C TRP A 50 -14.29 -7.67 -3.31
N PRO A 51 -15.56 -7.20 -3.35
CA PRO A 51 -16.74 -7.94 -3.80
C PRO A 51 -16.76 -8.19 -5.32
N ARG A 52 -17.76 -8.94 -5.80
CA ARG A 52 -17.89 -9.30 -7.22
C ARG A 52 -18.00 -8.09 -8.15
N GLU A 53 -18.58 -6.99 -7.66
CA GLU A 53 -18.67 -5.72 -8.37
C GLU A 53 -17.28 -5.15 -8.68
N GLU A 54 -16.37 -5.19 -7.71
CA GLU A 54 -14.97 -4.76 -7.88
C GLU A 54 -14.23 -5.66 -8.90
N TYR A 55 -14.47 -6.98 -8.84
CA TYR A 55 -13.94 -7.91 -9.83
C TYR A 55 -14.43 -7.55 -11.24
N ASN A 56 -15.73 -7.30 -11.41
CA ASN A 56 -16.32 -6.96 -12.70
C ASN A 56 -15.76 -5.65 -13.26
N ILE A 57 -15.64 -4.60 -12.46
CA ILE A 57 -15.07 -3.31 -12.89
C ILE A 57 -13.65 -3.52 -13.44
N ARG A 58 -12.80 -4.22 -12.71
CA ARG A 58 -11.41 -4.47 -13.13
C ARG A 58 -11.33 -5.38 -14.35
N LYS A 59 -12.23 -6.35 -14.46
CA LYS A 59 -12.32 -7.29 -15.58
C LYS A 59 -12.67 -6.59 -16.87
N GLU A 60 -13.78 -5.86 -16.87
CA GLU A 60 -14.28 -5.15 -18.05
C GLU A 60 -13.29 -4.11 -18.56
N GLU A 61 -12.62 -3.40 -17.64
CA GLU A 61 -11.61 -2.44 -18.02
C GLU A 61 -10.35 -3.10 -18.59
N SER A 62 -9.90 -4.23 -18.02
CA SER A 62 -8.78 -5.01 -18.55
C SER A 62 -9.08 -5.54 -19.94
N LYS A 63 -10.31 -6.03 -20.16
CA LYS A 63 -10.78 -6.53 -21.45
C LYS A 63 -10.83 -5.41 -22.48
N ARG A 64 -11.51 -4.30 -22.16
CA ARG A 64 -11.64 -3.12 -23.05
C ARG A 64 -10.27 -2.60 -23.49
N HIS A 65 -9.29 -2.51 -22.57
CA HIS A 65 -7.95 -2.06 -22.91
C HIS A 65 -7.21 -3.04 -23.83
N ALA A 66 -7.29 -4.34 -23.59
CA ALA A 66 -6.68 -5.35 -24.46
C ALA A 66 -7.29 -5.32 -25.87
N GLU A 67 -8.62 -5.25 -25.96
CA GLU A 67 -9.35 -5.16 -27.24
C GLU A 67 -8.98 -3.89 -28.03
N SER A 68 -8.82 -2.75 -27.36
CA SER A 68 -8.41 -1.48 -28.00
C SER A 68 -7.02 -1.55 -28.65
N LEU A 69 -6.18 -2.49 -28.20
CA LEU A 69 -4.83 -2.75 -28.71
C LEU A 69 -4.76 -3.97 -29.65
N GLY A 70 -5.90 -4.63 -29.94
CA GLY A 70 -5.95 -5.85 -30.74
C GLY A 70 -5.24 -7.04 -30.08
N ILE A 71 -5.17 -7.07 -28.75
CA ILE A 71 -4.49 -8.11 -27.97
C ILE A 71 -5.50 -9.18 -27.55
N ARG A 72 -5.11 -10.45 -27.68
CA ARG A 72 -5.89 -11.58 -27.21
C ARG A 72 -6.10 -11.48 -25.69
N TRP A 73 -7.36 -11.54 -25.26
CA TRP A 73 -7.74 -11.53 -23.86
C TRP A 73 -8.54 -12.82 -23.53
N ILE A 74 -8.21 -13.44 -22.41
CA ILE A 74 -8.78 -14.71 -21.97
C ILE A 74 -9.32 -14.52 -20.55
N ASP A 75 -10.60 -14.90 -20.37
CA ASP A 75 -11.23 -15.01 -19.07
C ASP A 75 -10.73 -16.27 -18.35
N GLY A 76 -10.27 -16.13 -17.13
CA GLY A 76 -9.85 -17.24 -16.29
C GLY A 76 -10.93 -17.68 -15.32
N ASP A 77 -12.16 -17.22 -15.51
CA ASP A 77 -13.31 -17.44 -14.65
C ASP A 77 -13.17 -16.85 -13.23
N TYR A 78 -14.24 -16.80 -12.49
CA TYR A 78 -14.29 -16.26 -11.15
C TYR A 78 -14.84 -17.31 -10.17
N ASP A 79 -13.95 -18.00 -9.51
CA ASP A 79 -14.26 -18.89 -8.42
C ASP A 79 -13.66 -18.38 -7.10
N HIS A 80 -14.42 -17.50 -6.44
CA HIS A 80 -14.00 -16.89 -5.17
C HIS A 80 -14.03 -17.89 -4.02
N GLU A 81 -14.93 -18.85 -4.05
CA GLU A 81 -15.07 -19.84 -2.98
C GLU A 81 -13.87 -20.81 -2.99
N ASP A 82 -13.44 -21.28 -4.16
CA ASP A 82 -12.23 -22.09 -4.30
C ASP A 82 -11.00 -21.33 -3.80
N TRP A 83 -10.91 -20.01 -4.10
CA TRP A 83 -9.85 -19.19 -3.55
C TRP A 83 -9.92 -19.08 -2.02
N ARG A 84 -11.11 -18.85 -1.45
CA ARG A 84 -11.28 -18.80 0.01
C ARG A 84 -10.85 -20.11 0.68
N GLN A 85 -11.21 -21.22 0.09
CA GLN A 85 -10.82 -22.53 0.57
C GLN A 85 -9.30 -22.72 0.52
N SER A 86 -8.64 -22.24 -0.54
CA SER A 86 -7.19 -22.32 -0.68
C SER A 86 -6.40 -21.52 0.36
N VAL A 87 -7.01 -20.49 0.97
CA VAL A 87 -6.40 -19.64 2.00
C VAL A 87 -7.02 -19.85 3.38
N CYS A 88 -7.81 -20.89 3.56
CA CYS A 88 -8.44 -21.24 4.83
C CYS A 88 -7.39 -21.42 5.95
N GLY A 89 -7.65 -20.83 7.11
CA GLY A 89 -6.73 -20.79 8.24
C GLY A 89 -5.62 -19.73 8.12
N LEU A 90 -5.64 -18.91 7.08
CA LEU A 90 -4.70 -17.79 6.87
C LEU A 90 -5.41 -16.44 6.86
N GLU A 91 -6.67 -16.35 7.28
CA GLU A 91 -7.51 -15.15 7.23
C GLU A 91 -6.88 -14.00 8.01
N GLY A 92 -6.33 -14.30 9.19
CA GLY A 92 -5.66 -13.33 10.07
C GLY A 92 -4.24 -12.95 9.67
N GLU A 93 -3.67 -13.54 8.60
CA GLU A 93 -2.33 -13.18 8.13
C GLU A 93 -2.32 -11.76 7.56
N PRO A 94 -1.28 -10.96 7.84
CA PRO A 94 -1.16 -9.62 7.28
C PRO A 94 -0.97 -9.65 5.76
N GLU A 95 -1.06 -8.49 5.12
CA GLU A 95 -0.59 -8.34 3.74
C GLU A 95 0.91 -8.70 3.67
N ARG A 96 1.32 -9.34 2.57
CA ARG A 96 2.65 -9.95 2.38
C ARG A 96 2.96 -11.13 3.31
N GLY A 97 2.00 -11.61 4.12
CA GLY A 97 2.12 -12.84 4.90
C GLY A 97 1.89 -14.10 4.05
N ARG A 98 1.74 -15.25 4.73
CA ARG A 98 1.54 -16.56 4.09
C ARG A 98 0.31 -16.63 3.21
N ARG A 99 -0.78 -15.92 3.58
CA ARG A 99 -1.99 -15.80 2.75
C ARG A 99 -1.70 -15.25 1.37
N CYS A 100 -0.87 -14.19 1.26
CA CYS A 100 -0.48 -13.62 -0.02
C CYS A 100 0.36 -14.58 -0.86
N GLU A 101 1.29 -15.31 -0.24
CA GLU A 101 2.11 -16.31 -0.92
C GLU A 101 1.25 -17.44 -1.48
N GLN A 102 0.30 -17.96 -0.71
CA GLN A 102 -0.65 -18.98 -1.14
C GLN A 102 -1.52 -18.47 -2.31
N CYS A 103 -2.04 -17.25 -2.21
CA CYS A 103 -2.81 -16.60 -3.27
C CYS A 103 -2.01 -16.47 -4.58
N PHE A 104 -0.73 -16.08 -4.50
CA PHE A 104 0.12 -15.96 -5.68
C PHE A 104 0.41 -17.34 -6.29
N THR A 105 0.69 -18.33 -5.47
CA THR A 105 0.95 -19.72 -5.92
C THR A 105 -0.26 -20.27 -6.68
N LEU A 106 -1.46 -20.19 -6.13
CA LEU A 106 -2.69 -20.62 -6.80
C LEU A 106 -2.84 -19.95 -8.17
N ARG A 107 -2.77 -18.62 -8.21
CA ARG A 107 -3.02 -17.84 -9.44
C ARG A 107 -1.97 -18.09 -10.51
N LEU A 108 -0.70 -18.20 -10.13
CA LEU A 108 0.39 -18.43 -11.07
C LEU A 108 0.44 -19.87 -11.56
N THR A 109 0.02 -20.84 -10.74
CA THR A 109 -0.12 -22.24 -11.21
C THR A 109 -1.22 -22.35 -12.27
N VAL A 110 -2.36 -21.70 -12.07
CA VAL A 110 -3.42 -21.66 -13.09
C VAL A 110 -2.95 -20.94 -14.35
N ALA A 111 -2.19 -19.86 -14.23
CA ALA A 111 -1.61 -19.16 -15.38
C ALA A 111 -0.60 -20.02 -16.13
N ALA A 112 0.27 -20.76 -15.43
CA ALA A 112 1.22 -21.68 -16.05
C ALA A 112 0.53 -22.81 -16.81
N ARG A 113 -0.51 -23.42 -16.23
CA ARG A 113 -1.34 -24.45 -16.92
C ARG A 113 -2.00 -23.88 -18.17
N LYS A 114 -2.53 -22.65 -18.10
CA LYS A 114 -3.14 -21.99 -19.26
C LYS A 114 -2.09 -21.70 -20.35
N ALA A 115 -0.88 -21.32 -20.00
CA ALA A 115 0.21 -21.14 -20.96
C ALA A 115 0.56 -22.46 -21.65
N GLN A 116 0.68 -23.56 -20.90
CA GLN A 116 0.93 -24.89 -21.42
C GLN A 116 -0.18 -25.36 -22.37
N GLU A 117 -1.45 -25.18 -21.96
CA GLU A 117 -2.64 -25.50 -22.78
C GLU A 117 -2.61 -24.78 -24.15
N LEU A 118 -2.14 -23.54 -24.17
CA LEU A 118 -2.08 -22.70 -25.36
C LEU A 118 -0.79 -22.89 -26.18
N GLY A 119 0.16 -23.69 -25.69
CA GLY A 119 1.45 -23.88 -26.32
C GLY A 119 2.38 -22.65 -26.20
N ILE A 120 2.11 -21.74 -25.25
CA ILE A 120 2.93 -20.54 -24.99
C ILE A 120 4.02 -20.90 -24.01
N CYS A 121 5.29 -20.82 -24.46
CA CYS A 121 6.45 -21.25 -23.66
C CYS A 121 6.76 -20.36 -22.45
N TYR A 122 6.35 -19.09 -22.48
CA TYR A 122 6.65 -18.12 -21.42
C TYR A 122 5.38 -17.60 -20.77
N PHE A 123 5.38 -17.53 -19.44
CA PHE A 123 4.34 -16.79 -18.70
C PHE A 123 4.95 -15.79 -17.72
N ALA A 124 4.25 -14.68 -17.53
CA ALA A 124 4.66 -13.60 -16.64
C ALA A 124 3.43 -13.07 -15.86
N THR A 125 3.67 -12.18 -14.90
CA THR A 125 2.58 -11.61 -14.12
C THR A 125 2.75 -10.12 -13.88
N THR A 126 1.64 -9.38 -13.95
CA THR A 126 1.58 -7.96 -13.58
C THR A 126 1.62 -7.73 -12.07
N LEU A 127 1.49 -8.77 -11.24
CA LEU A 127 1.67 -8.66 -9.78
C LEU A 127 3.03 -8.05 -9.42
N ALA A 128 4.06 -8.35 -10.22
CA ALA A 128 5.42 -7.83 -10.05
C ALA A 128 5.59 -6.33 -10.37
N SER A 129 4.54 -5.64 -10.85
CA SER A 129 4.53 -4.19 -11.02
C SER A 129 4.11 -3.45 -9.73
N SER A 130 3.38 -4.10 -8.85
CA SER A 130 2.84 -3.48 -7.64
C SER A 130 3.91 -3.37 -6.55
N ARG A 131 4.20 -2.15 -6.09
CA ARG A 131 5.09 -1.90 -4.94
C ARG A 131 4.53 -2.41 -3.60
N TRP A 132 3.22 -2.63 -3.52
CA TRP A 132 2.56 -3.17 -2.33
C TRP A 132 2.74 -4.67 -2.13
N LYS A 133 3.25 -5.39 -3.12
CA LYS A 133 3.43 -6.85 -3.09
C LYS A 133 4.91 -7.22 -2.94
N SER A 134 5.19 -8.33 -2.26
CA SER A 134 6.56 -8.87 -2.17
C SER A 134 6.99 -9.48 -3.50
N LEU A 135 8.05 -8.93 -4.10
CA LEU A 135 8.60 -9.45 -5.36
C LEU A 135 9.18 -10.85 -5.17
N ASP A 136 9.79 -11.11 -4.03
CA ASP A 136 10.39 -12.41 -3.71
C ASP A 136 9.30 -13.50 -3.58
N GLN A 137 8.17 -13.21 -2.94
CA GLN A 137 7.03 -14.15 -2.88
C GLN A 137 6.46 -14.42 -4.28
N ILE A 138 6.30 -13.38 -5.11
CA ILE A 138 5.82 -13.55 -6.48
C ILE A 138 6.80 -14.40 -7.29
N THR A 139 8.09 -14.17 -7.14
CA THR A 139 9.14 -14.94 -7.86
C THR A 139 9.13 -16.40 -7.41
N ARG A 140 9.07 -16.68 -6.10
CA ARG A 140 8.97 -18.04 -5.59
C ARG A 140 7.72 -18.75 -6.09
N ALA A 141 6.57 -18.08 -6.03
CA ALA A 141 5.29 -18.63 -6.50
C ALA A 141 5.31 -18.94 -8.01
N GLY A 142 5.91 -18.07 -8.82
CA GLY A 142 6.05 -18.29 -10.27
C GLY A 142 6.96 -19.46 -10.62
N LEU A 143 8.10 -19.59 -9.94
CA LEU A 143 9.02 -20.72 -10.12
C LEU A 143 8.42 -22.03 -9.60
N ALA A 144 7.66 -22.00 -8.50
CA ALA A 144 6.93 -23.16 -8.01
C ALA A 144 5.84 -23.61 -9.00
N ALA A 145 5.13 -22.66 -9.61
CA ALA A 145 4.14 -22.93 -10.65
C ALA A 145 4.77 -23.56 -11.92
N GLU A 146 5.88 -23.00 -12.38
CA GLU A 146 6.69 -23.58 -13.48
C GLU A 146 7.06 -25.03 -13.18
N HIS A 147 7.61 -25.28 -11.99
CA HIS A 147 8.03 -26.61 -11.57
C HIS A 147 6.86 -27.60 -11.52
N ALA A 148 5.77 -27.22 -10.88
CA ALA A 148 4.58 -28.06 -10.71
C ALA A 148 4.02 -28.49 -12.07
N VAL A 149 3.79 -27.52 -12.98
CA VAL A 149 3.18 -27.80 -14.28
C VAL A 149 4.09 -28.65 -15.18
N ASN A 150 5.40 -28.40 -15.16
CA ASN A 150 6.35 -29.17 -15.94
C ASN A 150 6.56 -30.60 -15.40
N THR A 151 6.29 -30.87 -14.11
CA THR A 151 6.42 -32.18 -13.50
C THR A 151 5.12 -32.99 -13.54
N GLU A 152 3.95 -32.36 -13.53
CA GLU A 152 2.65 -33.03 -13.70
C GLU A 152 2.55 -33.81 -15.04
N GLY A 153 3.24 -33.34 -16.09
CA GLY A 153 3.33 -34.02 -17.40
C GLY A 153 4.25 -35.23 -17.45
N LEU A 154 5.00 -35.52 -16.38
CA LEU A 154 5.96 -36.63 -16.28
C LEU A 154 5.39 -37.90 -15.62
N ALA A 155 4.07 -38.07 -15.56
CA ALA A 155 3.48 -39.31 -15.04
C ALA A 155 3.99 -40.53 -15.85
N PRO A 156 4.56 -41.57 -15.20
CA PRO A 156 5.04 -42.74 -15.89
C PRO A 156 3.86 -43.62 -16.25
N PHE A 157 3.35 -43.54 -17.49
CA PHE A 157 2.70 -44.67 -18.17
C PHE A 157 2.19 -44.32 -19.58
N GLY A 158 2.71 -45.01 -20.57
CA GLY A 158 2.02 -45.35 -21.81
C GLY A 158 2.11 -44.33 -22.95
N SER A 159 3.03 -44.63 -23.91
CA SER A 159 3.05 -44.05 -25.24
C SER A 159 1.70 -43.87 -25.89
N ALA A 160 1.25 -42.64 -26.00
CA ALA A 160 0.33 -42.22 -27.03
C ALA A 160 1.04 -41.17 -27.90
N ALA A 161 0.97 -41.34 -29.21
CA ALA A 161 1.55 -40.46 -30.21
C ALA A 161 0.82 -39.11 -30.23
N GLY A 162 1.26 -38.22 -29.40
CA GLY A 162 0.89 -36.82 -29.32
C GLY A 162 2.04 -36.13 -28.59
N GLY A 163 2.77 -35.23 -29.27
CA GLY A 163 3.92 -34.56 -28.69
C GLY A 163 3.57 -33.94 -27.35
N PHE A 164 4.39 -34.17 -26.33
CA PHE A 164 4.24 -33.52 -25.03
C PHE A 164 4.17 -32.00 -25.27
N PRO A 165 3.22 -31.28 -24.65
CA PRO A 165 3.23 -29.83 -24.72
C PRO A 165 4.59 -29.33 -24.24
N ALA A 166 5.16 -28.37 -24.94
CA ALA A 166 6.42 -27.73 -24.55
C ALA A 166 6.35 -27.26 -23.11
N GLY A 167 7.42 -27.45 -22.34
CA GLY A 167 7.48 -26.97 -20.97
C GLY A 167 7.26 -25.45 -20.91
N VAL A 168 6.68 -24.97 -19.83
CA VAL A 168 6.47 -23.53 -19.60
C VAL A 168 7.59 -22.96 -18.73
N THR A 169 7.97 -21.72 -18.97
CA THR A 169 8.99 -21.00 -18.21
C THR A 169 8.42 -19.72 -17.61
N PHE A 170 8.61 -19.54 -16.30
CA PHE A 170 8.25 -18.30 -15.64
C PHE A 170 9.25 -17.19 -15.96
N TRP A 171 8.78 -16.16 -16.64
CA TRP A 171 9.59 -14.97 -16.87
C TRP A 171 9.53 -14.06 -15.63
N ALA A 172 10.47 -14.30 -14.70
CA ALA A 172 10.60 -13.56 -13.45
C ALA A 172 11.13 -12.15 -13.70
N GLN A 173 10.23 -11.22 -14.00
CA GLN A 173 10.59 -9.84 -14.32
C GLN A 173 10.15 -8.86 -13.23
N ASN A 174 11.00 -7.88 -12.93
CA ASN A 174 10.68 -6.77 -12.03
C ASN A 174 10.12 -5.58 -12.82
N TRP A 175 8.80 -5.52 -12.98
CA TRP A 175 8.11 -4.47 -13.72
C TRP A 175 8.05 -3.10 -13.01
N ARG A 176 8.79 -2.91 -11.89
CA ARG A 176 8.89 -1.62 -11.17
C ARG A 176 10.02 -0.75 -11.69
N LYS A 177 10.85 -1.26 -12.60
CA LYS A 177 12.04 -0.58 -13.13
C LYS A 177 11.81 -0.10 -14.57
N GLY A 178 12.79 0.64 -15.10
CA GLY A 178 12.80 1.05 -16.50
C GLY A 178 11.74 2.08 -16.90
N GLY A 179 11.31 2.95 -15.98
CA GLY A 179 10.31 4.01 -16.27
C GLY A 179 8.87 3.51 -16.38
N LEU A 180 8.61 2.21 -16.11
CA LEU A 180 7.27 1.63 -16.27
C LEU A 180 6.26 2.16 -15.24
N GLN A 181 6.70 2.59 -14.04
CA GLN A 181 5.81 3.17 -13.04
C GLN A 181 5.33 4.56 -13.48
N GLU A 182 6.21 5.39 -13.99
CA GLU A 182 5.91 6.71 -14.52
C GLU A 182 4.98 6.58 -15.73
N ARG A 183 5.28 5.64 -16.64
CA ARG A 183 4.42 5.38 -17.79
C ARG A 183 3.04 4.86 -17.39
N ARG A 184 2.96 3.97 -16.41
CA ARG A 184 1.67 3.52 -15.82
C ARG A 184 0.84 4.70 -15.32
N ASN A 185 1.46 5.65 -14.61
CA ASN A 185 0.75 6.81 -14.06
C ASN A 185 0.25 7.77 -15.17
N GLN A 186 0.98 7.86 -16.26
CA GLN A 186 0.53 8.59 -17.46
C GLN A 186 -0.68 7.90 -18.09
N LEU A 187 -0.58 6.59 -18.37
CA LEU A 187 -1.65 5.80 -18.98
C LEU A 187 -2.92 5.75 -18.12
N LEU A 188 -2.77 5.74 -16.79
CA LEU A 188 -3.90 5.84 -15.86
C LEU A 188 -4.74 7.10 -16.11
N LYS A 189 -4.07 8.24 -16.41
CA LYS A 189 -4.74 9.51 -16.73
C LYS A 189 -5.24 9.54 -18.18
N GLU A 190 -4.43 9.09 -19.13
CA GLU A 190 -4.75 9.10 -20.57
C GLU A 190 -6.02 8.27 -20.89
N TYR A 191 -6.13 7.09 -20.28
CA TYR A 191 -7.26 6.17 -20.50
C TYR A 191 -8.40 6.33 -19.48
N GLY A 192 -8.20 7.15 -18.43
CA GLY A 192 -9.18 7.30 -17.35
C GLY A 192 -9.43 5.99 -16.59
N PHE A 193 -8.40 5.17 -16.40
CA PHE A 193 -8.55 3.87 -15.75
C PHE A 193 -9.01 3.99 -14.30
N TYR A 194 -9.81 3.05 -13.88
CA TYR A 194 -10.17 2.86 -12.48
C TYR A 194 -8.93 2.55 -11.64
N ASN A 195 -8.62 3.43 -10.71
CA ASN A 195 -7.47 3.28 -9.83
C ASN A 195 -7.90 2.57 -8.53
N GLN A 196 -7.65 1.28 -8.46
CA GLN A 196 -7.98 0.48 -7.28
C GLN A 196 -7.26 0.99 -6.01
N GLN A 197 -7.98 0.96 -4.91
CA GLN A 197 -7.52 1.45 -3.61
C GLN A 197 -6.86 0.36 -2.74
N TYR A 198 -7.04 -0.92 -3.06
CA TYR A 198 -6.56 -2.08 -2.30
C TYR A 198 -6.17 -3.24 -3.21
N CYS A 199 -5.57 -4.28 -2.65
CA CYS A 199 -5.10 -5.46 -3.39
C CYS A 199 -6.21 -6.18 -4.18
N GLY A 200 -7.45 -6.07 -3.72
CA GLY A 200 -8.62 -6.77 -4.24
C GLY A 200 -9.03 -7.97 -3.38
N CYS A 201 -8.15 -8.48 -2.55
CA CYS A 201 -8.43 -9.57 -1.62
C CYS A 201 -9.52 -9.18 -0.62
N GLU A 202 -10.45 -10.10 -0.33
CA GLU A 202 -11.53 -9.90 0.63
C GLU A 202 -11.02 -9.39 1.99
N PHE A 203 -9.95 -9.98 2.51
CA PHE A 203 -9.39 -9.59 3.80
C PHE A 203 -8.70 -8.22 3.79
N SER A 204 -8.14 -7.81 2.65
CA SER A 204 -7.65 -6.44 2.44
C SER A 204 -8.82 -5.45 2.24
N ALA A 205 -9.89 -5.87 1.57
CA ALA A 205 -11.09 -5.06 1.37
C ALA A 205 -11.79 -4.73 2.68
N ASN A 206 -11.98 -5.72 3.55
CA ASN A 206 -12.65 -5.53 4.84
C ASN A 206 -11.91 -4.51 5.71
N GLY A 207 -10.59 -4.59 5.81
CA GLY A 207 -9.79 -3.59 6.53
C GLY A 207 -9.88 -2.18 5.91
N MET A 208 -9.85 -2.07 4.58
CA MET A 208 -9.96 -0.77 3.88
C MET A 208 -11.37 -0.16 3.99
N VAL A 209 -12.41 -0.96 3.81
CA VAL A 209 -13.80 -0.51 3.97
C VAL A 209 -14.02 -0.01 5.39
N SER A 210 -13.53 -0.75 6.39
CA SER A 210 -13.63 -0.36 7.79
C SER A 210 -12.88 0.96 8.08
N LYS A 211 -11.63 1.11 7.64
CA LYS A 211 -10.86 2.38 7.77
C LYS A 211 -11.56 3.55 7.05
N THR A 212 -12.14 3.30 5.89
CA THR A 212 -12.85 4.34 5.11
C THR A 212 -14.15 4.77 5.78
N VAL A 213 -14.95 3.81 6.24
CA VAL A 213 -16.19 4.07 6.97
C VAL A 213 -15.90 4.83 8.27
N LEU A 214 -14.88 4.41 9.02
CA LEU A 214 -14.51 5.08 10.25
C LEU A 214 -14.02 6.53 9.99
N ARG A 215 -13.26 6.79 8.93
CA ARG A 215 -12.90 8.16 8.54
C ARG A 215 -14.12 9.02 8.22
N GLN A 216 -15.12 8.45 7.55
CA GLN A 216 -16.36 9.16 7.25
C GLN A 216 -17.13 9.49 8.53
N GLN A 217 -17.29 8.53 9.43
CA GLN A 217 -17.93 8.74 10.73
C GLN A 217 -17.24 9.85 11.54
N MET A 218 -15.90 9.87 11.54
CA MET A 218 -15.13 10.91 12.24
C MET A 218 -15.33 12.30 11.63
N ARG A 219 -15.47 12.41 10.31
CA ARG A 219 -15.78 13.70 9.66
C ARG A 219 -17.17 14.20 10.06
N GLU A 220 -18.16 13.33 10.06
CA GLU A 220 -19.53 13.66 10.48
C GLU A 220 -19.58 14.06 11.96
N ALA A 221 -18.92 13.31 12.84
CA ALA A 221 -18.82 13.64 14.26
C ALA A 221 -18.13 15.00 14.49
N LYS A 222 -17.08 15.35 13.74
CA LYS A 222 -16.44 16.67 13.79
C LYS A 222 -17.41 17.80 13.44
N HIS A 223 -18.24 17.63 12.42
CA HIS A 223 -19.26 18.61 12.08
C HIS A 223 -20.30 18.77 13.18
N GLN A 224 -20.74 17.67 13.80
CA GLN A 224 -21.71 17.70 14.92
C GLN A 224 -21.15 18.41 16.15
N HIS A 225 -19.85 18.30 16.41
CA HIS A 225 -19.18 18.85 17.58
C HIS A 225 -18.40 20.14 17.30
N ALA A 226 -18.60 20.80 16.16
CA ALA A 226 -17.80 21.96 15.73
C ALA A 226 -17.73 23.08 16.78
N ALA A 227 -18.81 23.31 17.53
CA ALA A 227 -18.88 24.33 18.57
C ALA A 227 -18.04 24.00 19.83
N GLN A 228 -17.75 22.70 20.09
CA GLN A 228 -17.02 22.27 21.26
C GLN A 228 -15.49 22.18 21.00
N LEU A 229 -15.05 22.09 19.73
CA LEU A 229 -13.65 21.86 19.40
C LEU A 229 -12.66 22.87 20.02
N PRO A 230 -12.96 24.18 20.10
CA PRO A 230 -12.06 25.14 20.74
C PRO A 230 -11.89 24.89 22.25
N ALA A 231 -12.97 24.59 22.97
CA ALA A 231 -12.93 24.31 24.40
C ALA A 231 -12.13 23.03 24.68
N TRP A 232 -12.44 21.94 23.97
CA TRP A 232 -11.68 20.68 24.08
C TRP A 232 -10.20 20.86 23.71
N SER A 233 -9.88 21.69 22.71
CA SER A 233 -8.47 21.97 22.38
C SER A 233 -7.74 22.63 23.56
N ALA A 234 -8.37 23.56 24.28
CA ALA A 234 -7.78 24.20 25.44
C ALA A 234 -7.54 23.20 26.58
N GLU A 235 -8.55 22.38 26.92
CA GLU A 235 -8.45 21.34 27.96
C GLU A 235 -7.33 20.32 27.63
N ILE A 236 -7.27 19.87 26.37
CA ILE A 236 -6.22 18.93 25.91
C ILE A 236 -4.84 19.57 26.01
N CYS A 237 -4.70 20.86 25.66
CA CYS A 237 -3.43 21.59 25.80
C CYS A 237 -2.98 21.69 27.26
N GLU A 238 -3.88 21.89 28.23
CA GLU A 238 -3.54 21.90 29.66
C GLU A 238 -3.04 20.51 30.12
N HIS A 239 -3.71 19.46 29.71
CA HIS A 239 -3.25 18.08 30.01
C HIS A 239 -1.89 17.79 29.38
N LEU A 240 -1.69 18.15 28.11
CA LEU A 240 -0.42 17.99 27.40
C LEU A 240 0.70 18.78 28.07
N TYR A 241 0.44 20.04 28.42
CA TYR A 241 1.44 20.89 29.08
C TYR A 241 1.99 20.21 30.34
N SER A 242 1.13 19.68 31.20
CA SER A 242 1.55 18.98 32.41
C SER A 242 2.45 17.77 32.14
N ARG A 243 2.20 17.07 31.04
CA ARG A 243 3.01 15.91 30.59
C ARG A 243 4.37 16.31 30.02
N LEU A 244 4.42 17.48 29.37
CA LEU A 244 5.59 17.92 28.61
C LEU A 244 6.61 18.71 29.43
N THR A 245 6.29 19.10 30.67
CA THR A 245 7.18 19.90 31.53
C THR A 245 8.57 19.29 31.73
N ALA A 246 8.67 17.97 31.87
CA ALA A 246 9.92 17.23 32.09
C ALA A 246 10.73 16.95 30.81
N HIS A 247 10.17 17.22 29.63
CA HIS A 247 10.78 16.90 28.33
C HIS A 247 11.37 18.14 27.68
N GLN A 248 12.51 17.98 26.99
CA GLN A 248 13.24 19.10 26.39
C GLN A 248 13.02 19.21 24.89
N THR A 249 12.96 18.08 24.16
CA THR A 249 12.81 18.05 22.70
C THR A 249 11.51 17.39 22.33
N ILE A 250 10.61 18.15 21.72
CA ILE A 250 9.23 17.74 21.42
C ILE A 250 9.02 17.78 19.90
N MET A 251 8.68 16.64 19.31
CA MET A 251 8.10 16.61 17.99
C MET A 251 6.61 16.91 18.11
N ALA A 252 6.17 17.99 17.48
CA ALA A 252 4.76 18.39 17.43
C ALA A 252 4.25 18.37 15.99
N TYR A 253 2.97 18.68 15.78
CA TYR A 253 2.39 18.91 14.46
C TYR A 253 1.80 20.32 14.38
N TRP A 254 1.78 20.91 13.18
CA TRP A 254 1.01 22.13 12.97
C TRP A 254 -0.42 21.74 12.61
N PRO A 255 -1.40 22.07 13.45
CA PRO A 255 -2.73 21.52 13.33
C PRO A 255 -3.47 22.01 12.08
N LEU A 256 -4.15 21.09 11.41
CA LEU A 256 -5.15 21.39 10.42
C LEU A 256 -6.42 21.96 11.09
N PRO A 257 -7.30 22.66 10.34
CA PRO A 257 -8.50 23.28 10.92
C PRO A 257 -9.43 22.32 11.67
N ASP A 258 -9.32 21.02 11.39
CA ASP A 258 -10.13 19.95 11.95
C ASP A 258 -9.37 19.06 12.95
N GLU A 259 -8.21 19.48 13.41
CA GLU A 259 -7.40 18.81 14.44
C GLU A 259 -7.39 19.59 15.75
N VAL A 260 -6.96 18.95 16.84
CA VAL A 260 -6.77 19.62 18.12
C VAL A 260 -5.79 20.77 17.94
N ASP A 261 -6.22 21.99 18.31
CA ASP A 261 -5.40 23.20 18.16
C ASP A 261 -4.37 23.28 19.28
N ILE A 262 -3.18 22.75 19.01
CA ILE A 262 -2.03 22.79 19.94
C ILE A 262 -1.09 23.97 19.68
N ARG A 263 -1.44 24.92 18.79
CA ARG A 263 -0.58 26.09 18.48
C ARG A 263 -0.25 26.93 19.73
N PRO A 264 -1.18 27.22 20.65
CA PRO A 264 -0.86 27.93 21.87
C PRO A 264 0.15 27.19 22.75
N LEU A 265 0.02 25.86 22.84
CA LEU A 265 0.96 25.00 23.56
C LEU A 265 2.34 25.01 22.91
N ILE A 266 2.42 24.92 21.60
CA ILE A 266 3.69 25.01 20.85
C ILE A 266 4.41 26.33 21.14
N ASP A 267 3.70 27.46 21.02
CA ASP A 267 4.25 28.80 21.27
C ASP A 267 4.74 28.93 22.74
N GLN A 268 3.99 28.38 23.71
CA GLN A 268 4.38 28.36 25.12
C GLN A 268 5.65 27.54 25.36
N LEU A 269 5.73 26.32 24.84
CA LEU A 269 6.92 25.45 24.98
C LEU A 269 8.18 26.10 24.43
N VAL A 270 8.08 26.77 23.29
CA VAL A 270 9.20 27.53 22.70
C VAL A 270 9.60 28.71 23.60
N ALA A 271 8.63 29.46 24.14
CA ALA A 271 8.90 30.57 25.05
C ALA A 271 9.61 30.12 26.35
N GLU A 272 9.37 28.89 26.79
CA GLU A 272 10.03 28.25 27.91
C GLU A 272 11.44 27.67 27.58
N GLY A 273 11.89 27.84 26.34
CA GLY A 273 13.24 27.41 25.89
C GLY A 273 13.32 25.92 25.51
N LYS A 274 12.19 25.25 25.29
CA LYS A 274 12.17 23.88 24.77
C LYS A 274 12.45 23.86 23.28
N THR A 275 13.01 22.75 22.79
CA THR A 275 13.18 22.50 21.36
C THR A 275 11.91 21.89 20.81
N VAL A 276 11.22 22.62 19.92
CA VAL A 276 10.05 22.11 19.21
C VAL A 276 10.41 21.90 17.74
N VAL A 277 10.04 20.72 17.22
CA VAL A 277 10.24 20.37 15.81
C VAL A 277 8.93 19.97 15.17
N LEU A 278 8.73 20.39 13.92
CA LEU A 278 7.51 20.15 13.15
C LEU A 278 7.83 19.35 11.89
N PRO A 279 6.96 18.42 11.48
CA PRO A 279 7.14 17.65 10.27
C PRO A 279 6.86 18.48 9.02
N LYS A 280 7.68 18.30 7.99
CA LYS A 280 7.50 18.80 6.63
C LYS A 280 7.49 17.64 5.66
N VAL A 281 6.46 17.57 4.81
CA VAL A 281 6.40 16.60 3.72
C VAL A 281 7.36 17.02 2.60
N THR A 282 8.30 16.13 2.25
CA THR A 282 9.34 16.40 1.22
C THR A 282 9.13 15.58 -0.06
N GLY A 283 8.15 14.68 -0.07
CA GLY A 283 7.81 13.85 -1.23
C GLY A 283 6.59 12.98 -0.97
N ASP A 284 6.26 12.11 -1.90
CA ASP A 284 5.06 11.25 -1.82
C ASP A 284 5.04 10.32 -0.60
N GLU A 285 6.23 9.99 -0.05
CA GLU A 285 6.40 9.01 1.02
C GLU A 285 7.35 9.48 2.13
N THR A 286 7.93 10.66 1.99
CA THR A 286 8.99 11.16 2.88
C THR A 286 8.58 12.41 3.61
N MET A 287 9.03 12.55 4.85
CA MET A 287 8.98 13.79 5.62
C MET A 287 10.29 13.99 6.39
N GLU A 288 10.62 15.26 6.64
CA GLU A 288 11.72 15.70 7.47
C GLU A 288 11.19 16.51 8.66
N LEU A 289 12.01 16.68 9.70
CA LEU A 289 11.66 17.54 10.82
C LEU A 289 12.41 18.87 10.72
N ARG A 290 11.74 19.96 11.07
CA ARG A 290 12.31 21.31 11.10
C ARG A 290 12.08 21.98 12.43
N ARG A 291 13.06 22.75 12.90
CA ARG A 291 12.93 23.54 14.13
C ARG A 291 11.88 24.60 13.96
N TYR A 292 11.08 24.77 15.01
CA TYR A 292 10.12 25.84 15.12
C TYR A 292 10.54 26.76 16.29
N THR A 293 10.74 28.04 16.00
CA THR A 293 11.08 29.08 17.00
C THR A 293 10.01 30.15 17.08
N SER A 294 9.30 30.36 16.00
CA SER A 294 8.20 31.33 15.92
C SER A 294 7.36 31.09 14.66
N ARG A 295 6.26 31.83 14.52
CA ARG A 295 5.41 31.79 13.33
C ARG A 295 6.13 32.25 12.05
N ALA A 296 7.27 32.95 12.17
CA ALA A 296 8.10 33.31 11.03
C ALA A 296 8.77 32.09 10.36
N ASP A 297 8.87 30.96 11.09
CA ASP A 297 9.38 29.68 10.56
C ASP A 297 8.31 28.89 9.81
N LEU A 298 7.18 29.48 9.49
CA LEU A 298 6.09 28.85 8.75
C LEU A 298 5.83 29.58 7.45
N GLN A 299 5.61 28.82 6.39
CA GLN A 299 5.19 29.29 5.08
C GLN A 299 3.96 28.52 4.62
N GLU A 300 3.04 29.21 3.95
CA GLU A 300 1.90 28.54 3.33
C GLU A 300 2.37 27.67 2.15
N GLY A 301 2.13 26.38 2.25
CA GLY A 301 2.43 25.39 1.24
C GLY A 301 1.23 24.99 0.41
N ALA A 302 1.26 23.79 -0.18
CA ALA A 302 0.15 23.25 -0.96
C ALA A 302 -1.11 23.11 -0.12
N PHE A 303 -2.28 23.36 -0.73
CA PHE A 303 -3.61 23.23 -0.10
C PHE A 303 -3.84 24.14 1.12
N HIS A 304 -3.16 25.31 1.18
CA HIS A 304 -3.23 26.26 2.29
C HIS A 304 -2.81 25.67 3.65
N ILE A 305 -1.94 24.67 3.64
CA ILE A 305 -1.35 24.08 4.84
C ILE A 305 -0.06 24.85 5.16
N MET A 306 0.07 25.28 6.42
CA MET A 306 1.30 25.90 6.89
C MET A 306 2.38 24.84 7.07
N GLU A 307 3.51 25.01 6.40
CA GLU A 307 4.66 24.12 6.44
C GLU A 307 5.86 24.79 7.11
N PRO A 308 6.61 24.05 7.94
CA PRO A 308 7.82 24.62 8.57
C PRO A 308 8.92 24.83 7.54
N ILE A 309 9.56 26.00 7.61
CA ILE A 309 10.71 26.41 6.80
C ILE A 309 11.97 26.66 7.66
N GLY A 310 11.89 26.46 8.96
CA GLY A 310 13.03 26.58 9.88
C GLY A 310 14.16 25.60 9.54
N GLU A 311 15.21 25.61 10.36
CA GLU A 311 16.40 24.75 10.20
C GLU A 311 16.01 23.26 10.23
N VAL A 312 16.62 22.45 9.36
CA VAL A 312 16.42 20.98 9.36
C VAL A 312 16.94 20.42 10.68
N PHE A 313 16.16 19.55 11.30
CA PHE A 313 16.51 18.88 12.53
C PHE A 313 16.82 17.41 12.25
N GLU A 314 18.07 17.00 12.44
CA GLU A 314 18.57 15.66 12.13
C GLU A 314 18.81 14.79 13.38
N ASP A 315 18.84 15.40 14.58
CA ASP A 315 19.11 14.72 15.85
C ASP A 315 17.84 13.97 16.37
N TYR A 316 17.28 13.09 15.57
CA TYR A 316 16.00 12.42 15.88
C TYR A 316 16.06 11.58 17.16
N ASP A 317 17.22 11.08 17.53
CA ASP A 317 17.48 10.33 18.77
C ASP A 317 17.35 11.20 20.05
N LYS A 318 17.37 12.54 19.91
CA LYS A 318 17.16 13.49 21.00
C LYS A 318 15.70 13.84 21.26
N ILE A 319 14.77 13.33 20.45
CA ILE A 319 13.35 13.59 20.65
C ILE A 319 12.86 12.79 21.85
N ASP A 320 12.35 13.47 22.86
CA ASP A 320 11.83 12.88 24.08
C ASP A 320 10.35 12.43 23.91
N VAL A 321 9.56 13.24 23.19
CA VAL A 321 8.13 13.05 23.00
C VAL A 321 7.72 13.41 21.58
N ALA A 322 6.88 12.60 20.96
CA ALA A 322 6.22 12.88 19.70
C ALA A 322 4.70 13.01 19.89
N LEU A 323 4.15 14.17 19.57
CA LEU A 323 2.72 14.43 19.53
C LEU A 323 2.20 14.06 18.13
N ILE A 324 1.32 13.09 18.06
CA ILE A 324 0.90 12.47 16.79
C ILE A 324 -0.61 12.65 16.59
N PRO A 325 -1.04 13.39 15.55
CA PRO A 325 -2.46 13.56 15.25
C PRO A 325 -3.06 12.30 14.61
N GLY A 326 -4.37 12.12 14.80
CA GLY A 326 -5.11 11.03 14.17
C GLY A 326 -6.58 11.37 13.95
N MET A 327 -7.23 10.57 13.12
CA MET A 327 -8.67 10.67 12.91
C MET A 327 -9.47 9.88 13.95
N ALA A 328 -8.91 8.78 14.45
CA ALA A 328 -9.47 7.99 15.55
C ALA A 328 -8.35 7.23 16.26
N PHE A 329 -8.61 6.86 17.52
CA PHE A 329 -7.73 6.04 18.34
C PHE A 329 -8.56 5.07 19.18
N ASP A 330 -8.02 3.88 19.45
CA ASP A 330 -8.61 2.92 20.37
C ASP A 330 -7.87 2.84 21.72
N ALA A 331 -8.37 2.00 22.61
CA ALA A 331 -7.77 1.81 23.92
C ALA A 331 -6.41 1.08 23.89
N ALA A 332 -6.12 0.35 22.81
CA ALA A 332 -4.85 -0.32 22.59
C ALA A 332 -3.76 0.59 22.00
N GLY A 333 -4.12 1.86 21.69
CA GLY A 333 -3.20 2.83 21.10
C GLY A 333 -3.11 2.76 19.57
N HIS A 334 -3.93 1.95 18.90
CA HIS A 334 -3.98 1.97 17.44
C HIS A 334 -4.53 3.29 16.93
N ARG A 335 -3.97 3.76 15.81
CA ARG A 335 -4.25 5.06 15.24
C ARG A 335 -4.83 4.96 13.84
N LEU A 336 -5.93 5.63 13.57
CA LEU A 336 -6.43 5.87 12.22
C LEU A 336 -5.86 7.18 11.67
N GLY A 337 -4.93 7.11 10.74
CA GLY A 337 -4.42 8.27 10.01
C GLY A 337 -5.33 8.69 8.85
N ARG A 338 -4.96 9.80 8.18
CA ARG A 338 -5.68 10.34 7.01
C ARG A 338 -5.51 9.52 5.72
N GLY A 339 -4.69 8.44 5.74
CA GLY A 339 -4.51 7.49 4.63
C GLY A 339 -3.25 7.71 3.77
N LYS A 340 -2.39 8.66 4.13
CA LYS A 340 -1.10 8.88 3.44
C LYS A 340 0.07 8.10 4.05
N GLY A 341 -0.05 7.64 5.31
CA GLY A 341 0.94 6.83 6.01
C GLY A 341 2.29 7.52 6.31
N TYR A 342 2.36 8.86 6.28
CA TYR A 342 3.61 9.58 6.54
C TYR A 342 4.17 9.30 7.94
N TYR A 343 3.33 9.39 8.98
CA TYR A 343 3.75 9.15 10.36
C TYR A 343 4.17 7.70 10.56
N ASP A 344 3.41 6.72 10.02
CA ASP A 344 3.72 5.31 10.19
C ASP A 344 5.09 4.98 9.58
N ARG A 345 5.36 5.46 8.37
CA ARG A 345 6.68 5.27 7.74
C ARG A 345 7.82 5.99 8.45
N PHE A 346 7.58 7.22 8.94
CA PHE A 346 8.59 7.98 9.66
C PHE A 346 8.96 7.30 10.97
N LEU A 347 7.96 6.83 11.72
CA LEU A 347 8.15 6.20 13.02
C LEU A 347 8.68 4.75 12.89
N ASP A 348 8.33 4.02 11.81
CA ASP A 348 8.79 2.65 11.53
C ASP A 348 10.30 2.60 11.19
N ASN A 349 10.86 3.64 10.64
CA ASN A 349 12.29 3.71 10.30
C ASN A 349 13.24 3.81 11.51
N SER A 350 12.74 3.58 12.73
CA SER A 350 13.51 3.60 13.99
C SER A 350 14.43 4.82 14.16
N LEU A 351 14.06 5.95 13.56
CA LEU A 351 14.81 7.19 13.65
C LEU A 351 14.72 7.83 15.03
N LEU A 352 13.59 7.63 15.72
CA LEU A 352 13.40 8.08 17.08
C LEU A 352 14.06 7.11 18.07
N SER A 353 14.51 7.64 19.20
CA SER A 353 14.92 6.81 20.33
C SER A 353 13.80 5.86 20.74
N GLU A 354 14.12 4.61 21.10
CA GLU A 354 13.15 3.66 21.69
C GLU A 354 12.47 4.22 22.95
N ARG A 355 13.09 5.24 23.59
CA ARG A 355 12.57 5.92 24.79
C ARG A 355 11.63 7.09 24.45
N ALA A 356 11.55 7.49 23.19
CA ALA A 356 10.69 8.59 22.77
C ALA A 356 9.21 8.22 22.96
N LEU A 357 8.51 8.99 23.78
CA LEU A 357 7.10 8.75 24.09
C LEU A 357 6.22 9.18 22.91
N LYS A 358 5.39 8.30 22.39
CA LYS A 358 4.45 8.57 21.29
C LYS A 358 3.06 8.84 21.85
N LEU A 359 2.65 10.10 21.87
CA LEU A 359 1.36 10.55 22.36
C LEU A 359 0.39 10.77 21.19
N GLY A 360 -0.66 9.98 21.11
CA GLY A 360 -1.78 10.20 20.19
C GLY A 360 -2.66 11.36 20.69
N ILE A 361 -2.95 12.33 19.82
CA ILE A 361 -3.72 13.53 20.20
C ILE A 361 -5.03 13.54 19.41
N CYS A 362 -6.16 13.62 20.13
CA CYS A 362 -7.47 13.61 19.50
C CYS A 362 -8.54 14.27 20.38
N PHE A 363 -9.69 14.57 19.79
CA PHE A 363 -10.88 14.97 20.54
C PHE A 363 -11.56 13.75 21.21
N PRO A 364 -12.37 13.96 22.28
CA PRO A 364 -13.01 12.86 23.00
C PRO A 364 -13.83 11.91 22.11
N PHE A 365 -14.57 12.41 21.13
CA PHE A 365 -15.37 11.58 20.21
C PHE A 365 -14.53 10.76 19.23
N GLN A 366 -13.24 11.02 19.11
CA GLN A 366 -12.33 10.25 18.27
C GLN A 366 -11.77 9.01 18.99
N ARG A 367 -12.12 8.81 20.27
CA ARG A 367 -11.88 7.55 20.99
C ARG A 367 -12.93 6.54 20.57
N VAL A 368 -12.51 5.49 19.89
CA VAL A 368 -13.38 4.44 19.36
C VAL A 368 -13.09 3.09 20.04
N ALA A 369 -14.03 2.15 19.92
CA ALA A 369 -13.86 0.82 20.50
C ALA A 369 -12.68 0.07 19.89
N GLU A 370 -12.51 0.17 18.56
CA GLU A 370 -11.47 -0.52 17.81
C GLU A 370 -11.11 0.28 16.55
N VAL A 371 -9.82 0.40 16.28
CA VAL A 371 -9.28 0.94 15.03
C VAL A 371 -8.76 -0.22 14.19
N PRO A 372 -9.23 -0.40 12.94
CA PRO A 372 -8.67 -1.43 12.06
C PRO A 372 -7.18 -1.17 11.84
N SER A 373 -6.34 -2.07 12.32
CA SER A 373 -4.88 -1.95 12.30
C SER A 373 -4.22 -3.03 11.44
N GLU A 374 -3.01 -2.75 10.98
CA GLU A 374 -2.16 -3.65 10.21
C GLU A 374 -0.82 -3.78 10.94
N ALA A 375 -0.08 -4.86 10.66
CA ALA A 375 1.17 -5.16 11.38
C ALA A 375 2.27 -4.08 11.29
N HIS A 376 2.14 -3.13 10.36
CA HIS A 376 3.07 -2.02 10.18
C HIS A 376 2.54 -0.68 10.73
N ASP A 377 1.30 -0.66 11.26
CA ASP A 377 0.75 0.54 11.91
C ASP A 377 1.43 0.73 13.27
N ILE A 378 1.90 1.93 13.54
CA ILE A 378 2.59 2.24 14.78
C ILE A 378 1.59 2.50 15.90
N VAL A 379 1.78 1.82 17.01
CA VAL A 379 0.96 1.96 18.22
C VAL A 379 1.46 3.14 19.05
N MET A 380 0.52 3.93 19.57
CA MET A 380 0.81 5.02 20.51
C MET A 380 1.00 4.48 21.92
N ASP A 381 1.94 5.07 22.66
CA ASP A 381 2.19 4.70 24.06
C ASP A 381 1.06 5.20 24.98
N GLU A 382 0.48 6.35 24.62
CA GLU A 382 -0.68 6.92 25.31
C GLU A 382 -1.53 7.75 24.33
N VAL A 383 -2.82 7.91 24.62
CA VAL A 383 -3.72 8.77 23.83
C VAL A 383 -4.36 9.80 24.74
N ILE A 384 -4.17 11.07 24.43
CA ILE A 384 -4.70 12.24 25.15
C ILE A 384 -5.92 12.79 24.39
N SER A 385 -7.03 12.93 25.13
CA SER A 385 -8.29 13.40 24.54
C SER A 385 -9.11 14.21 25.52
#